data_4584c803cac132b4edaeabaef19d28cd
#
_entry.id   4584c803cac132b4edaeabaef19d28cd
#
_cell.length_a   1.000
_cell.length_b   1.000
_cell.length_c   1.000
_cell.angle_alpha   90.00
_cell.angle_beta   90.00
_cell.angle_gamma   90.00
#
_symmetry.space_group_name_H-M   'P 1'
#
loop_
_entity.id
_entity.type
_entity.pdbx_description
1 polymer ?
#
loop_
_entity_poly.entity_id
_entity_poly.type
_entity_poly.pdbx_seq_one_letter_code
_entity_poly.pdbx_strand_id
1 'polypeptide(L)'
;MKKIFFIAGLFLLTFSNAFALEELEDVGIAKYAVIEAKRDYTPVRVLPNENAGRFLHVRKGFVLYADKQNKDFYRVDLGLDKPFWLEKKYADVQAVIDEKRIQKIDKIEFDEDREKYNIFIPAYIQNAYSFKETPDGLEFSLYDVDYENLEIKNKRGNFNVVPIKKSVLTLKYTSPALFGYDVVPHKKGLVLEVRKIPKINRKKPLKGIKVVLDAGHGGEEKGVCAFGVEEKDVNLKISKQIRKALKKRGAKVYMTRTRDKYVPLYDRLTFAQDKEADILLSIHQNSLPNPKDVVNRHGVGTYYYNKQAYALASHLQEHLLKQTGFRDDGINFASFALTRPTNPVSVLVECGYLIDKNEMEKLTNKKFQKEFAKAFALGVEDYMRYLVVF
;
A
#
# COMPACT_ATOMS: atom_id res chain seq x y z
N MET A 1 31.79 -54.10 -10.14
CA MET A 1 30.80 -53.13 -10.63
C MET A 1 29.72 -52.93 -9.56
N LYS A 2 29.85 -51.94 -8.69
CA LYS A 2 28.85 -51.58 -7.65
C LYS A 2 28.19 -50.28 -8.08
N LYS A 3 26.90 -50.34 -8.38
CA LYS A 3 26.08 -49.19 -8.67
C LYS A 3 25.76 -48.46 -7.35
N ILE A 4 26.22 -47.25 -7.21
CA ILE A 4 25.86 -46.35 -6.11
C ILE A 4 24.61 -45.62 -6.52
N PHE A 5 23.49 -45.90 -5.86
CA PHE A 5 22.27 -45.13 -5.94
C PHE A 5 22.41 -43.89 -5.05
N PHE A 6 22.42 -42.71 -5.64
CA PHE A 6 22.21 -41.45 -4.92
C PHE A 6 20.72 -41.30 -4.64
N ILE A 7 20.32 -41.52 -3.41
CA ILE A 7 19.00 -41.14 -2.92
C ILE A 7 19.10 -39.64 -2.53
N ALA A 8 18.52 -38.78 -3.37
CA ALA A 8 18.30 -37.41 -3.00
C ALA A 8 17.22 -37.36 -1.90
N GLY A 9 17.67 -37.26 -0.67
CA GLY A 9 16.81 -37.05 0.48
C GLY A 9 16.15 -35.67 0.39
N LEU A 10 14.88 -35.65 0.00
CA LEU A 10 13.98 -34.50 0.13
C LEU A 10 13.78 -34.29 1.64
N PHE A 11 14.57 -33.40 2.25
CA PHE A 11 14.30 -32.92 3.59
C PHE A 11 13.03 -32.06 3.52
N LEU A 12 11.88 -32.72 3.63
CA LEU A 12 10.65 -32.08 4.10
C LEU A 12 10.92 -31.62 5.54
N LEU A 13 11.36 -30.41 5.70
CA LEU A 13 11.24 -29.67 6.94
C LEU A 13 9.73 -29.51 7.22
N THR A 14 9.15 -30.56 7.80
CA THR A 14 7.95 -30.42 8.61
C THR A 14 8.35 -29.55 9.80
N PHE A 15 8.26 -28.23 9.63
CA PHE A 15 8.08 -27.38 10.78
C PHE A 15 6.77 -27.83 11.42
N SER A 16 6.91 -28.72 12.40
CA SER A 16 5.89 -28.93 13.40
C SER A 16 5.69 -27.56 14.07
N ASN A 17 4.73 -26.78 13.56
CA ASN A 17 4.15 -25.65 14.26
C ASN A 17 3.39 -26.19 15.49
N ALA A 18 4.10 -26.85 16.37
CA ALA A 18 3.75 -26.98 17.77
C ALA A 18 4.11 -25.66 18.48
N PHE A 19 3.72 -24.52 17.91
CA PHE A 19 3.32 -23.41 18.74
C PHE A 19 2.06 -23.93 19.41
N ALA A 20 2.21 -24.30 20.69
CA ALA A 20 1.11 -24.60 21.56
C ALA A 20 0.03 -23.56 21.27
N LEU A 21 -1.09 -24.02 20.74
CA LEU A 21 -2.35 -23.34 20.85
C LEU A 21 -2.55 -23.24 22.38
N GLU A 22 -1.98 -22.20 23.00
CA GLU A 22 -2.38 -21.83 24.35
C GLU A 22 -3.90 -21.79 24.28
N GLU A 23 -4.53 -22.52 25.19
CA GLU A 23 -5.97 -22.69 25.22
C GLU A 23 -6.61 -21.33 24.92
N LEU A 24 -7.32 -21.26 23.80
CA LEU A 24 -8.04 -20.06 23.40
C LEU A 24 -9.06 -19.82 24.50
N GLU A 25 -8.84 -18.84 25.37
CA GLU A 25 -9.87 -18.39 26.30
C GLU A 25 -11.08 -18.00 25.47
N ASP A 26 -12.16 -18.76 25.61
CA ASP A 26 -13.45 -18.41 25.01
C ASP A 26 -13.88 -17.03 25.55
N VAL A 27 -14.32 -16.15 24.66
CA VAL A 27 -14.97 -14.88 25.05
C VAL A 27 -16.34 -15.20 25.63
N GLY A 28 -16.42 -16.22 26.52
CA GLY A 28 -17.59 -16.71 27.24
C GLY A 28 -18.80 -17.04 26.36
N ILE A 29 -19.29 -18.26 26.45
CA ILE A 29 -20.55 -18.79 25.89
C ILE A 29 -21.04 -18.09 24.60
N ALA A 30 -20.70 -18.64 23.42
CA ALA A 30 -21.27 -18.29 22.10
C ALA A 30 -21.48 -16.77 21.85
N LYS A 31 -20.58 -15.93 22.30
CA LYS A 31 -20.67 -14.47 22.20
C LYS A 31 -19.62 -13.90 21.26
N TYR A 32 -19.98 -12.82 20.60
CA TYR A 32 -19.03 -12.06 19.78
C TYR A 32 -18.62 -10.78 20.48
N ALA A 33 -17.33 -10.50 20.53
CA ALA A 33 -16.84 -9.16 20.83
C ALA A 33 -16.90 -8.31 19.56
N VAL A 34 -17.56 -7.17 19.65
CA VAL A 34 -17.53 -6.13 18.61
C VAL A 34 -16.28 -5.31 18.85
N ILE A 35 -15.30 -5.40 17.95
CA ILE A 35 -14.02 -4.72 18.06
C ILE A 35 -13.87 -3.64 16.99
N GLU A 36 -13.33 -2.48 17.36
CA GLU A 36 -13.10 -1.35 16.45
C GLU A 36 -11.61 -1.09 16.28
N ALA A 37 -11.17 -0.93 15.03
CA ALA A 37 -9.78 -0.64 14.71
C ALA A 37 -9.39 0.78 15.14
N LYS A 38 -8.31 0.92 15.90
CA LYS A 38 -7.80 2.20 16.46
C LYS A 38 -7.05 3.05 15.45
N ARG A 39 -6.52 2.46 14.39
CA ARG A 39 -5.65 3.13 13.42
C ARG A 39 -5.89 2.63 12.00
N ASP A 40 -5.50 3.45 11.03
CA ASP A 40 -5.47 3.05 9.65
C ASP A 40 -4.44 1.95 9.38
N TYR A 41 -4.72 1.15 8.37
CA TYR A 41 -3.87 0.02 7.96
C TYR A 41 -3.61 -1.01 9.07
N THR A 42 -4.60 -1.19 9.98
CA THR A 42 -4.56 -2.25 10.99
C THR A 42 -4.56 -3.62 10.31
N PRO A 43 -3.52 -4.45 10.48
CA PRO A 43 -3.41 -5.71 9.78
C PRO A 43 -4.33 -6.77 10.40
N VAL A 44 -5.09 -7.44 9.55
CA VAL A 44 -5.76 -8.72 9.86
C VAL A 44 -4.93 -9.83 9.25
N ARG A 45 -4.52 -10.79 10.05
CA ARG A 45 -3.51 -11.79 9.72
C ARG A 45 -4.09 -13.19 9.58
N VAL A 46 -3.37 -14.04 8.87
CA VAL A 46 -3.76 -15.45 8.66
C VAL A 46 -3.42 -16.36 9.86
N LEU A 47 -2.56 -15.93 10.78
CA LEU A 47 -2.18 -16.62 12.00
C LEU A 47 -2.00 -15.61 13.15
N PRO A 48 -2.13 -16.00 14.43
CA PRO A 48 -1.95 -15.14 15.60
C PRO A 48 -0.47 -14.87 15.90
N ASN A 49 0.23 -14.29 14.96
CA ASN A 49 1.65 -13.95 15.03
C ASN A 49 1.90 -12.64 14.30
N GLU A 50 2.67 -11.72 14.88
CA GLU A 50 2.98 -10.41 14.30
C GLU A 50 3.77 -10.47 12.98
N ASN A 51 4.46 -11.57 12.71
CA ASN A 51 5.20 -11.82 11.47
C ASN A 51 4.38 -12.60 10.44
N ALA A 52 3.17 -13.07 10.80
CA ALA A 52 2.31 -13.81 9.89
C ALA A 52 1.83 -12.95 8.72
N GLY A 53 1.52 -13.62 7.60
CA GLY A 53 0.98 -12.99 6.41
C GLY A 53 -0.27 -12.15 6.72
N ARG A 54 -0.37 -11.00 6.09
CA ARG A 54 -1.51 -10.09 6.22
C ARG A 54 -2.53 -10.45 5.17
N PHE A 55 -3.76 -10.73 5.60
CA PHE A 55 -4.86 -11.03 4.69
C PHE A 55 -5.47 -9.74 4.14
N LEU A 56 -5.75 -8.79 5.04
CA LEU A 56 -6.27 -7.46 4.68
C LEU A 56 -5.80 -6.42 5.71
N HIS A 57 -6.05 -5.17 5.40
CA HIS A 57 -5.86 -4.06 6.33
C HIS A 57 -7.19 -3.33 6.50
N VAL A 58 -7.58 -3.10 7.75
CA VAL A 58 -8.76 -2.28 8.07
C VAL A 58 -8.35 -0.86 8.43
N ARG A 59 -9.24 0.08 8.16
CA ARG A 59 -9.08 1.48 8.55
C ARG A 59 -9.53 1.73 9.98
N LYS A 60 -9.08 2.83 10.54
CA LYS A 60 -9.59 3.34 11.82
C LYS A 60 -11.11 3.46 11.78
N GLY A 61 -11.78 3.05 12.85
CA GLY A 61 -13.23 3.09 12.99
C GLY A 61 -13.97 1.92 12.33
N PHE A 62 -13.26 1.02 11.62
CA PHE A 62 -13.89 -0.19 11.10
C PHE A 62 -14.16 -1.20 12.22
N VAL A 63 -15.33 -1.79 12.17
CA VAL A 63 -15.83 -2.74 13.16
C VAL A 63 -15.70 -4.17 12.64
N LEU A 64 -15.25 -5.08 13.49
CA LEU A 64 -15.11 -6.49 13.22
C LEU A 64 -15.74 -7.30 14.34
N TYR A 65 -16.13 -8.52 14.05
CA TYR A 65 -16.60 -9.49 15.05
C TYR A 65 -15.47 -10.44 15.41
N ALA A 66 -15.16 -10.55 16.69
CA ALA A 66 -14.24 -11.52 17.23
C ALA A 66 -15.01 -12.58 18.00
N ASP A 67 -14.78 -13.84 17.68
CA ASP A 67 -15.43 -14.99 18.30
C ASP A 67 -14.54 -15.69 19.33
N LYS A 68 -13.23 -15.46 19.29
CA LYS A 68 -12.24 -15.99 20.24
C LYS A 68 -11.08 -15.02 20.41
N GLN A 69 -10.28 -15.27 21.43
CA GLN A 69 -9.06 -14.50 21.69
C GLN A 69 -7.98 -15.38 22.32
N ASN A 70 -6.74 -14.95 22.17
CA ASN A 70 -5.62 -15.38 23.00
C ASN A 70 -5.03 -14.16 23.73
N LYS A 71 -3.87 -14.30 24.35
CA LYS A 71 -3.19 -13.23 25.07
C LYS A 71 -3.08 -11.93 24.27
N ASP A 72 -2.66 -12.01 23.00
CA ASP A 72 -2.26 -10.86 22.21
C ASP A 72 -3.17 -10.58 20.99
N PHE A 73 -4.05 -11.53 20.63
CA PHE A 73 -4.86 -11.46 19.42
C PHE A 73 -6.34 -11.74 19.67
N TYR A 74 -7.19 -11.09 18.90
CA TYR A 74 -8.57 -11.48 18.66
C TYR A 74 -8.66 -12.35 17.42
N ARG A 75 -9.42 -13.47 17.47
CA ARG A 75 -9.81 -14.21 16.29
C ARG A 75 -11.01 -13.52 15.65
N VAL A 76 -10.86 -13.09 14.41
CA VAL A 76 -11.85 -12.32 13.66
C VAL A 76 -12.62 -13.24 12.74
N ASP A 77 -13.95 -13.21 12.85
CA ASP A 77 -14.84 -13.90 11.95
C ASP A 77 -15.24 -12.99 10.77
N LEU A 78 -14.76 -13.31 9.58
CA LEU A 78 -15.06 -12.61 8.32
C LEU A 78 -16.12 -13.34 7.47
N GLY A 79 -16.85 -14.32 8.03
CA GLY A 79 -17.77 -15.16 7.26
C GLY A 79 -17.07 -16.09 6.26
N LEU A 80 -15.77 -16.36 6.44
CA LEU A 80 -14.94 -17.26 5.64
C LEU A 80 -14.63 -18.54 6.43
N ASP A 81 -14.31 -19.64 5.72
CA ASP A 81 -14.01 -20.94 6.36
C ASP A 81 -12.62 -21.00 7.02
N LYS A 82 -11.97 -19.86 7.19
CA LYS A 82 -10.65 -19.74 7.79
C LYS A 82 -10.66 -18.72 8.92
N PRO A 83 -9.95 -18.99 10.01
CA PRO A 83 -9.76 -18.00 11.06
C PRO A 83 -8.79 -16.91 10.61
N PHE A 84 -9.06 -15.68 11.05
CA PHE A 84 -8.18 -14.53 10.90
C PHE A 84 -7.93 -13.88 12.24
N TRP A 85 -6.87 -13.07 12.36
CA TRP A 85 -6.39 -12.60 13.63
C TRP A 85 -6.02 -11.11 13.59
N LEU A 86 -6.42 -10.38 14.62
CA LEU A 86 -6.10 -8.97 14.79
C LEU A 86 -5.45 -8.76 16.16
N GLU A 87 -4.32 -8.04 16.19
CA GLU A 87 -3.58 -7.76 17.42
C GLU A 87 -4.41 -6.85 18.36
N LYS A 88 -4.60 -7.26 19.61
CA LYS A 88 -5.40 -6.52 20.62
C LYS A 88 -4.97 -5.07 20.81
N LYS A 89 -3.67 -4.79 20.71
CA LYS A 89 -3.14 -3.42 20.83
C LYS A 89 -3.69 -2.45 19.77
N TYR A 90 -4.27 -2.96 18.69
CA TYR A 90 -4.81 -2.18 17.56
C TYR A 90 -6.33 -2.14 17.49
N ALA A 91 -7.02 -2.68 18.48
CA ALA A 91 -8.48 -2.64 18.53
C ALA A 91 -8.98 -2.34 19.95
N ASP A 92 -10.16 -1.73 20.03
CA ASP A 92 -10.92 -1.55 21.26
C ASP A 92 -12.21 -2.38 21.20
N VAL A 93 -12.58 -3.02 22.32
CA VAL A 93 -13.85 -3.71 22.43
C VAL A 93 -14.94 -2.67 22.68
N GLN A 94 -15.92 -2.61 21.81
CA GLN A 94 -17.05 -1.69 21.88
C GLN A 94 -18.26 -2.31 22.61
N ALA A 95 -18.49 -3.62 22.39
CA ALA A 95 -19.59 -4.37 22.97
C ALA A 95 -19.33 -5.88 22.96
N VAL A 96 -20.10 -6.63 23.72
CA VAL A 96 -20.24 -8.08 23.62
C VAL A 96 -21.68 -8.38 23.29
N ILE A 97 -21.92 -9.22 22.29
CA ILE A 97 -23.25 -9.56 21.76
C ILE A 97 -23.39 -11.07 21.64
N ASP A 98 -24.61 -11.58 21.76
CA ASP A 98 -24.87 -13.01 21.71
C ASP A 98 -24.84 -13.56 20.26
N GLU A 99 -25.26 -12.74 19.30
CA GLU A 99 -25.32 -13.13 17.89
C GLU A 99 -24.68 -12.06 17.00
N LYS A 100 -23.98 -12.53 15.99
CA LYS A 100 -23.40 -11.69 14.95
C LYS A 100 -24.51 -11.10 14.07
N ARG A 101 -24.45 -9.80 13.85
CA ARG A 101 -25.37 -9.13 12.95
C ARG A 101 -24.81 -9.16 11.52
N ILE A 102 -25.39 -9.98 10.66
CA ILE A 102 -25.06 -9.99 9.22
C ILE A 102 -25.72 -8.78 8.57
N GLN A 103 -24.90 -7.96 7.91
CA GLN A 103 -25.38 -6.78 7.21
C GLN A 103 -26.11 -7.18 5.92
N LYS A 104 -27.38 -6.78 5.78
CA LYS A 104 -28.12 -6.95 4.55
C LYS A 104 -27.81 -5.80 3.58
N ILE A 105 -27.43 -6.13 2.36
CA ILE A 105 -27.15 -5.19 1.28
C ILE A 105 -28.17 -5.42 0.16
N ASP A 106 -29.30 -4.71 0.22
CA ASP A 106 -30.38 -4.83 -0.77
C ASP A 106 -30.12 -3.98 -2.01
N LYS A 107 -29.22 -2.98 -1.92
CA LYS A 107 -29.02 -2.02 -2.99
C LYS A 107 -27.60 -1.46 -2.96
N ILE A 108 -27.01 -1.31 -4.12
CA ILE A 108 -25.82 -0.46 -4.33
C ILE A 108 -26.12 0.61 -5.38
N GLU A 109 -25.53 1.78 -5.22
CA GLU A 109 -25.74 2.90 -6.13
C GLU A 109 -24.41 3.36 -6.71
N PHE A 110 -24.39 3.52 -8.03
CA PHE A 110 -23.24 4.07 -8.75
C PHE A 110 -23.46 5.56 -9.02
N ASP A 111 -22.42 6.32 -8.79
CA ASP A 111 -22.26 7.71 -9.21
C ASP A 111 -20.85 7.88 -9.79
N GLU A 112 -20.64 8.93 -10.56
CA GLU A 112 -19.33 9.24 -11.13
C GLU A 112 -19.14 10.74 -11.32
N ASP A 113 -17.92 11.17 -11.13
CA ASP A 113 -17.46 12.49 -11.52
C ASP A 113 -16.38 12.41 -12.61
N ARG A 114 -15.67 13.48 -12.84
CA ARG A 114 -14.60 13.52 -13.85
C ARG A 114 -13.40 12.67 -13.48
N GLU A 115 -13.17 12.42 -12.19
CA GLU A 115 -11.95 11.83 -11.66
C GLU A 115 -12.14 10.40 -11.18
N LYS A 116 -13.36 10.01 -10.77
CA LYS A 116 -13.61 8.71 -10.15
C LYS A 116 -15.03 8.17 -10.36
N TYR A 117 -15.15 6.86 -10.19
CA TYR A 117 -16.40 6.16 -9.92
C TYR A 117 -16.59 6.07 -8.42
N ASN A 118 -17.80 6.33 -7.95
CA ASN A 118 -18.22 6.23 -6.56
C ASN A 118 -19.32 5.19 -6.46
N ILE A 119 -19.10 4.11 -5.72
CA ILE A 119 -20.08 3.07 -5.51
C ILE A 119 -20.49 3.11 -4.05
N PHE A 120 -21.70 3.63 -3.80
CA PHE A 120 -22.26 3.65 -2.47
C PHE A 120 -22.84 2.29 -2.10
N ILE A 121 -22.40 1.76 -0.96
CA ILE A 121 -22.84 0.50 -0.37
C ILE A 121 -23.43 0.83 1.01
N PRO A 122 -24.74 0.65 1.23
CA PRO A 122 -25.41 1.01 2.47
C PRO A 122 -25.11 -0.02 3.57
N ALA A 123 -23.93 0.03 4.13
CA ALA A 123 -23.50 -0.80 5.23
C ALA A 123 -23.62 -0.02 6.55
N TYR A 124 -24.58 -0.38 7.40
CA TYR A 124 -24.73 0.25 8.73
C TYR A 124 -23.64 -0.15 9.70
N ILE A 125 -23.00 -1.28 9.45
CA ILE A 125 -21.81 -1.76 10.13
C ILE A 125 -20.67 -1.61 9.12
N GLN A 126 -19.54 -1.10 9.55
CA GLN A 126 -18.37 -0.99 8.69
C GLN A 126 -17.68 -2.35 8.56
N ASN A 127 -18.18 -3.18 7.68
CA ASN A 127 -17.69 -4.53 7.47
C ASN A 127 -16.26 -4.55 6.92
N ALA A 128 -15.51 -5.58 7.25
CA ALA A 128 -14.20 -5.82 6.68
C ALA A 128 -14.29 -5.97 5.15
N TYR A 129 -13.29 -5.45 4.47
CA TYR A 129 -13.18 -5.56 3.02
C TYR A 129 -11.75 -5.88 2.60
N SER A 130 -11.59 -6.37 1.39
CA SER A 130 -10.30 -6.51 0.76
C SER A 130 -10.32 -6.05 -0.69
N PHE A 131 -9.14 -5.73 -1.17
CA PHE A 131 -8.86 -5.51 -2.58
C PHE A 131 -7.94 -6.60 -3.11
N LYS A 132 -8.21 -7.04 -4.34
CA LYS A 132 -7.34 -7.93 -5.09
C LYS A 132 -7.15 -7.37 -6.49
N GLU A 133 -5.94 -6.90 -6.78
CA GLU A 133 -5.57 -6.51 -8.15
C GLU A 133 -5.36 -7.75 -9.01
N THR A 134 -6.08 -7.82 -10.12
CA THR A 134 -6.02 -8.89 -11.11
C THR A 134 -5.37 -8.38 -12.40
N PRO A 135 -4.96 -9.25 -13.33
CA PRO A 135 -4.40 -8.81 -14.61
C PRO A 135 -5.34 -7.94 -15.43
N ASP A 136 -6.65 -8.08 -15.22
CA ASP A 136 -7.71 -7.40 -15.97
C ASP A 136 -8.47 -6.37 -15.11
N GLY A 137 -7.97 -6.01 -13.92
CA GLY A 137 -8.58 -4.98 -13.12
C GLY A 137 -8.51 -5.16 -11.61
N LEU A 138 -9.64 -4.93 -10.91
CA LEU A 138 -9.74 -4.89 -9.47
C LEU A 138 -10.94 -5.70 -9.00
N GLU A 139 -10.76 -6.55 -8.00
CA GLU A 139 -11.81 -7.17 -7.22
C GLU A 139 -11.87 -6.50 -5.84
N PHE A 140 -13.02 -5.94 -5.51
CA PHE A 140 -13.36 -5.47 -4.17
C PHE A 140 -14.29 -6.47 -3.53
N SER A 141 -13.93 -7.00 -2.36
CA SER A 141 -14.75 -7.95 -1.59
C SER A 141 -15.13 -7.35 -0.25
N LEU A 142 -16.42 -7.30 0.03
CA LEU A 142 -17.00 -6.93 1.31
C LEU A 142 -17.47 -8.20 2.00
N TYR A 143 -16.98 -8.43 3.21
CA TYR A 143 -17.19 -9.65 3.95
C TYR A 143 -18.39 -9.53 4.89
N ASP A 144 -18.98 -10.69 5.17
CA ASP A 144 -19.98 -10.85 6.20
C ASP A 144 -21.27 -10.05 5.92
N VAL A 145 -21.74 -10.18 4.70
CA VAL A 145 -22.94 -9.52 4.19
C VAL A 145 -23.91 -10.51 3.54
N ASP A 146 -25.20 -10.20 3.64
CA ASP A 146 -26.26 -10.83 2.86
C ASP A 146 -26.63 -9.90 1.69
N TYR A 147 -26.56 -10.41 0.46
CA TYR A 147 -26.85 -9.66 -0.76
C TYR A 147 -27.73 -10.45 -1.76
N GLU A 148 -28.51 -11.43 -1.28
CA GLU A 148 -29.35 -12.28 -2.13
C GLU A 148 -30.30 -11.47 -3.04
N ASN A 149 -30.82 -10.35 -2.54
CA ASN A 149 -31.77 -9.49 -3.26
C ASN A 149 -31.14 -8.20 -3.76
N LEU A 150 -29.86 -8.22 -4.09
CA LEU A 150 -29.10 -7.03 -4.46
C LEU A 150 -29.63 -6.36 -5.73
N GLU A 151 -30.12 -5.14 -5.62
CA GLU A 151 -30.40 -4.23 -6.73
C GLU A 151 -29.19 -3.34 -7.04
N ILE A 152 -28.82 -3.22 -8.31
CA ILE A 152 -27.77 -2.33 -8.78
C ILE A 152 -28.39 -1.13 -9.48
N LYS A 153 -28.24 0.07 -8.92
CA LYS A 153 -28.76 1.31 -9.51
C LYS A 153 -27.67 2.12 -10.20
N ASN A 154 -28.06 2.74 -11.30
CA ASN A 154 -27.22 3.69 -12.03
C ASN A 154 -25.83 3.14 -12.39
N LYS A 155 -25.72 1.87 -12.74
CA LYS A 155 -24.44 1.21 -13.06
C LYS A 155 -23.59 2.07 -14.00
N ARG A 156 -22.35 2.32 -13.62
CA ARG A 156 -21.34 3.07 -14.38
C ARG A 156 -20.06 2.26 -14.47
N GLY A 157 -19.30 2.50 -15.55
CA GLY A 157 -18.04 1.80 -15.78
C GLY A 157 -18.20 0.29 -15.98
N ASN A 158 -17.07 -0.40 -16.01
CA ASN A 158 -17.01 -1.84 -16.24
C ASN A 158 -17.03 -2.62 -14.93
N PHE A 159 -18.06 -2.42 -14.13
CA PHE A 159 -18.24 -3.15 -12.88
C PHE A 159 -19.23 -4.31 -13.03
N ASN A 160 -18.95 -5.43 -12.40
CA ASN A 160 -19.84 -6.59 -12.32
C ASN A 160 -19.81 -7.16 -10.90
N VAL A 161 -20.96 -7.71 -10.46
CA VAL A 161 -21.01 -8.55 -9.26
C VAL A 161 -20.54 -9.93 -9.62
N VAL A 162 -19.58 -10.45 -8.85
CA VAL A 162 -19.07 -11.82 -9.01
C VAL A 162 -19.52 -12.65 -7.81
N PRO A 163 -20.36 -13.65 -8.00
CA PRO A 163 -20.82 -14.52 -6.92
C PRO A 163 -19.70 -15.49 -6.52
N ILE A 164 -18.97 -15.16 -5.45
CA ILE A 164 -17.93 -16.03 -4.90
C ILE A 164 -18.49 -16.87 -3.75
N LYS A 165 -19.22 -16.23 -2.84
CA LYS A 165 -19.80 -16.87 -1.65
C LYS A 165 -21.02 -16.06 -1.19
N LYS A 166 -22.02 -16.73 -0.58
CA LYS A 166 -23.26 -16.07 -0.11
C LYS A 166 -23.02 -14.92 0.87
N SER A 167 -21.95 -15.00 1.68
CA SER A 167 -21.59 -13.99 2.69
C SER A 167 -20.54 -12.98 2.22
N VAL A 168 -20.17 -12.97 0.93
CA VAL A 168 -19.12 -12.10 0.38
C VAL A 168 -19.59 -11.42 -0.89
N LEU A 169 -19.93 -10.15 -0.80
CA LEU A 169 -20.23 -9.32 -1.97
C LEU A 169 -18.93 -8.94 -2.66
N THR A 170 -18.72 -9.42 -3.88
CA THR A 170 -17.55 -9.05 -4.68
C THR A 170 -17.96 -8.24 -5.90
N LEU A 171 -17.39 -7.03 -6.01
CA LEU A 171 -17.47 -6.17 -7.18
C LEU A 171 -16.16 -6.27 -7.96
N LYS A 172 -16.23 -6.70 -9.22
CA LYS A 172 -15.11 -6.71 -10.14
C LYS A 172 -15.17 -5.49 -11.06
N TYR A 173 -14.13 -4.68 -11.07
CA TYR A 173 -13.90 -3.62 -12.03
C TYR A 173 -12.91 -4.08 -13.08
N THR A 174 -13.31 -4.09 -14.36
CA THR A 174 -12.43 -4.47 -15.47
C THR A 174 -11.81 -3.22 -16.08
N SER A 175 -10.49 -3.18 -16.07
CA SER A 175 -9.68 -2.09 -16.63
C SER A 175 -8.29 -2.59 -16.95
N PRO A 176 -7.68 -2.17 -18.06
CA PRO A 176 -6.32 -2.56 -18.42
C PRO A 176 -5.24 -1.94 -17.52
N ALA A 177 -5.59 -0.87 -16.80
CA ALA A 177 -4.73 -0.24 -15.82
C ALA A 177 -5.54 0.34 -14.67
N LEU A 178 -4.96 0.36 -13.48
CA LEU A 178 -5.51 0.99 -12.29
C LEU A 178 -4.74 2.27 -11.97
N PHE A 179 -5.45 3.27 -11.45
CA PHE A 179 -4.87 4.58 -11.11
C PHE A 179 -5.27 5.06 -9.71
N GLY A 180 -5.59 4.18 -8.84
CA GLY A 180 -6.01 4.43 -7.47
C GLY A 180 -7.44 3.96 -7.19
N TYR A 181 -7.61 3.41 -6.01
CA TYR A 181 -8.89 2.96 -5.48
C TYR A 181 -8.84 3.01 -3.96
N ASP A 182 -10.00 3.18 -3.33
CA ASP A 182 -10.10 3.24 -1.88
C ASP A 182 -11.52 2.96 -1.40
N VAL A 183 -11.69 2.77 -0.08
CA VAL A 183 -12.98 2.77 0.59
C VAL A 183 -13.03 3.94 1.56
N VAL A 184 -14.03 4.77 1.39
CA VAL A 184 -14.26 5.95 2.23
C VAL A 184 -15.49 5.73 3.09
N PRO A 185 -15.40 5.92 4.42
CA PRO A 185 -16.55 5.86 5.30
C PRO A 185 -17.61 6.91 4.91
N HIS A 186 -18.87 6.52 4.95
CA HIS A 186 -20.03 7.40 4.75
C HIS A 186 -20.99 7.26 5.93
N LYS A 187 -21.79 8.30 6.23
CA LYS A 187 -22.74 8.30 7.37
C LYS A 187 -23.73 7.12 7.35
N LYS A 188 -24.06 6.60 6.16
CA LYS A 188 -25.03 5.52 5.95
C LYS A 188 -24.40 4.26 5.34
N GLY A 189 -23.06 4.12 5.40
CA GLY A 189 -22.40 3.00 4.81
C GLY A 189 -20.96 3.30 4.43
N LEU A 190 -20.56 2.82 3.28
CA LEU A 190 -19.23 3.06 2.70
C LEU A 190 -19.32 3.40 1.21
N VAL A 191 -18.32 4.08 0.72
CA VAL A 191 -18.17 4.38 -0.71
C VAL A 191 -16.90 3.70 -1.20
N LEU A 192 -17.05 2.78 -2.14
CA LEU A 192 -15.93 2.31 -2.94
C LEU A 192 -15.62 3.36 -4.01
N GLU A 193 -14.45 3.96 -3.92
CA GLU A 193 -13.93 4.89 -4.92
C GLU A 193 -12.94 4.19 -5.84
N VAL A 194 -13.12 4.30 -7.15
CA VAL A 194 -12.14 3.83 -8.14
C VAL A 194 -11.80 4.99 -9.07
N ARG A 195 -10.56 5.41 -9.07
CA ARG A 195 -10.11 6.55 -9.87
C ARG A 195 -10.05 6.19 -11.35
N LYS A 196 -10.52 7.11 -12.16
CA LYS A 196 -10.36 7.07 -13.61
C LYS A 196 -8.94 7.48 -13.99
N ILE A 197 -8.38 6.88 -15.02
CA ILE A 197 -7.12 7.38 -15.58
C ILE A 197 -7.36 8.82 -16.07
N PRO A 198 -6.55 9.80 -15.61
CA PRO A 198 -6.75 11.19 -15.98
C PRO A 198 -6.56 11.39 -17.49
N LYS A 199 -7.23 12.39 -18.05
CA LYS A 199 -7.02 12.78 -19.46
C LYS A 199 -5.61 13.36 -19.63
N ILE A 200 -4.71 12.58 -20.20
CA ILE A 200 -3.29 12.91 -20.31
C ILE A 200 -3.02 13.62 -21.64
N ASN A 201 -2.42 14.80 -21.56
CA ASN A 201 -1.90 15.48 -22.75
C ASN A 201 -0.60 14.81 -23.20
N ARG A 202 -0.57 14.15 -24.36
CA ARG A 202 0.60 13.41 -24.86
C ARG A 202 1.87 14.28 -24.98
N LYS A 203 1.74 15.59 -25.25
CA LYS A 203 2.89 16.52 -25.34
C LYS A 203 3.35 17.01 -23.97
N LYS A 204 2.48 17.03 -22.96
CA LYS A 204 2.75 17.47 -21.60
C LYS A 204 2.08 16.52 -20.59
N PRO A 205 2.59 15.27 -20.46
CA PRO A 205 1.91 14.21 -19.69
C PRO A 205 1.68 14.55 -18.23
N LEU A 206 2.55 15.38 -17.63
CA LEU A 206 2.43 15.78 -16.22
C LEU A 206 1.56 17.03 -16.01
N LYS A 207 0.98 17.60 -17.07
CA LYS A 207 0.15 18.81 -16.93
C LYS A 207 -1.08 18.51 -16.07
N GLY A 208 -1.13 19.14 -14.88
CA GLY A 208 -2.24 19.04 -13.95
C GLY A 208 -2.13 17.88 -12.95
N ILE A 209 -1.22 16.92 -13.17
CA ILE A 209 -1.00 15.80 -12.26
C ILE A 209 -0.51 16.30 -10.90
N LYS A 210 -1.18 15.88 -9.83
CA LYS A 210 -0.87 16.22 -8.44
C LYS A 210 0.11 15.19 -7.87
N VAL A 211 1.33 15.62 -7.61
CA VAL A 211 2.39 14.77 -7.03
C VAL A 211 2.72 15.24 -5.64
N VAL A 212 2.67 14.35 -4.67
CA VAL A 212 3.25 14.58 -3.35
C VAL A 212 4.62 13.93 -3.31
N LEU A 213 5.63 14.73 -2.99
CA LEU A 213 6.98 14.27 -2.68
C LEU A 213 7.15 14.23 -1.16
N ASP A 214 7.47 13.05 -0.67
CA ASP A 214 7.84 12.85 0.71
C ASP A 214 9.37 12.79 0.81
N ALA A 215 9.95 13.76 1.48
CA ALA A 215 11.37 13.71 1.83
C ALA A 215 11.50 12.95 3.15
N GLY A 216 11.97 11.71 3.09
CA GLY A 216 12.06 10.81 4.23
C GLY A 216 12.81 11.40 5.41
N HIS A 217 12.46 10.98 6.64
CA HIS A 217 13.04 11.47 7.90
C HIS A 217 12.84 12.97 8.13
N GLY A 218 13.64 13.57 9.03
CA GLY A 218 13.63 15.01 9.33
C GLY A 218 13.61 15.31 10.83
N GLY A 219 14.12 16.46 11.24
CA GLY A 219 14.29 16.84 12.64
C GLY A 219 15.18 15.85 13.37
N GLU A 220 14.69 15.27 14.46
CA GLU A 220 15.42 14.29 15.27
C GLU A 220 15.62 12.95 14.56
N GLU A 221 14.75 12.59 13.62
CA GLU A 221 14.93 11.40 12.79
C GLU A 221 15.94 11.67 11.67
N LYS A 222 17.18 11.27 11.88
CA LYS A 222 18.28 11.52 10.95
C LYS A 222 18.28 10.58 9.75
N GLY A 223 17.68 9.37 9.89
CA GLY A 223 17.89 8.26 8.99
C GLY A 223 19.31 7.71 9.09
N VAL A 224 19.85 7.21 8.00
CA VAL A 224 21.23 6.75 7.92
C VAL A 224 22.21 7.91 8.14
N CYS A 225 23.24 7.65 8.94
CA CYS A 225 24.36 8.58 9.16
C CYS A 225 25.66 7.91 8.76
N ALA A 226 26.32 8.43 7.73
CA ALA A 226 27.58 7.91 7.25
C ALA A 226 28.48 9.05 6.74
N PHE A 227 29.78 8.98 6.99
CA PHE A 227 30.79 9.96 6.55
C PHE A 227 30.43 11.42 6.90
N GLY A 228 29.75 11.65 8.04
CA GLY A 228 29.30 12.98 8.45
C GLY A 228 28.08 13.52 7.69
N VAL A 229 27.42 12.69 6.87
CA VAL A 229 26.20 13.01 6.12
C VAL A 229 25.00 12.35 6.77
N GLU A 230 23.90 13.10 6.95
CA GLU A 230 22.62 12.60 7.45
C GLU A 230 21.64 12.38 6.28
N GLU A 231 20.97 11.25 6.25
CA GLU A 231 20.01 10.88 5.19
C GLU A 231 18.92 11.93 5.00
N LYS A 232 18.34 12.44 6.11
CA LYS A 232 17.29 13.48 6.06
C LYS A 232 17.66 14.69 5.21
N ASP A 233 18.95 15.09 5.20
CA ASP A 233 19.43 16.25 4.46
C ASP A 233 19.56 15.96 2.97
N VAL A 234 20.04 14.76 2.63
CA VAL A 234 20.16 14.30 1.24
C VAL A 234 18.77 14.14 0.64
N ASN A 235 17.85 13.49 1.38
CA ASN A 235 16.43 13.31 0.98
C ASN A 235 15.79 14.67 0.67
N LEU A 236 15.96 15.67 1.54
CA LEU A 236 15.39 17.00 1.34
C LEU A 236 16.00 17.72 0.13
N LYS A 237 17.33 17.63 -0.06
CA LYS A 237 18.03 18.26 -1.19
C LYS A 237 17.60 17.64 -2.52
N ILE A 238 17.56 16.31 -2.62
CA ILE A 238 17.12 15.57 -3.82
C ILE A 238 15.63 15.87 -4.10
N SER A 239 14.76 15.77 -3.11
CA SER A 239 13.33 16.07 -3.26
C SER A 239 13.07 17.49 -3.78
N LYS A 240 13.84 18.48 -3.33
CA LYS A 240 13.75 19.85 -3.85
C LYS A 240 14.13 19.96 -5.34
N GLN A 241 15.10 19.18 -5.81
CA GLN A 241 15.45 19.14 -7.24
C GLN A 241 14.37 18.41 -8.05
N ILE A 242 13.88 17.28 -7.55
CA ILE A 242 12.76 16.54 -8.17
C ILE A 242 11.51 17.44 -8.29
N ARG A 243 11.16 18.17 -7.23
CA ARG A 243 10.08 19.16 -7.29
C ARG A 243 10.25 20.15 -8.44
N LYS A 244 11.45 20.70 -8.60
CA LYS A 244 11.74 21.65 -9.69
C LYS A 244 11.59 21.00 -11.07
N ALA A 245 12.10 19.78 -11.23
CA ALA A 245 12.05 19.05 -12.49
C ALA A 245 10.60 18.69 -12.89
N LEU A 246 9.80 18.20 -11.96
CA LEU A 246 8.38 17.85 -12.17
C LEU A 246 7.54 19.12 -12.46
N LYS A 247 7.74 20.21 -11.69
CA LYS A 247 7.01 21.47 -11.92
C LYS A 247 7.34 22.05 -13.31
N LYS A 248 8.59 21.98 -13.75
CA LYS A 248 8.99 22.42 -15.11
C LYS A 248 8.26 21.64 -16.21
N ARG A 249 7.81 20.40 -15.93
CA ARG A 249 7.03 19.54 -16.83
C ARG A 249 5.51 19.69 -16.66
N GLY A 250 5.05 20.59 -15.78
CA GLY A 250 3.65 20.95 -15.61
C GLY A 250 2.91 20.25 -14.47
N ALA A 251 3.59 19.42 -13.66
CA ALA A 251 2.99 18.82 -12.48
C ALA A 251 2.68 19.85 -11.39
N LYS A 252 1.61 19.62 -10.63
CA LYS A 252 1.33 20.29 -9.36
C LYS A 252 2.03 19.51 -8.24
N VAL A 253 3.11 20.07 -7.69
CA VAL A 253 3.97 19.34 -6.75
C VAL A 253 3.90 19.93 -5.36
N TYR A 254 3.55 19.10 -4.39
CA TYR A 254 3.54 19.38 -2.96
C TYR A 254 4.65 18.58 -2.27
N MET A 255 5.09 19.01 -1.09
CA MET A 255 6.10 18.30 -0.31
C MET A 255 5.64 18.17 1.13
N THR A 256 5.85 17.01 1.74
CA THR A 256 5.52 16.75 3.16
C THR A 256 6.33 17.65 4.09
N ARG A 257 7.57 17.96 3.71
CA ARG A 257 8.41 18.96 4.37
C ARG A 257 9.28 19.73 3.35
N THR A 258 9.53 20.99 3.62
CA THR A 258 10.39 21.88 2.79
C THR A 258 11.62 22.39 3.53
N ARG A 259 11.73 22.06 4.83
CA ARG A 259 12.83 22.37 5.73
C ARG A 259 13.15 21.16 6.59
N ASP A 260 14.22 21.22 7.36
CA ASP A 260 14.52 20.19 8.34
C ASP A 260 13.50 20.31 9.49
N LYS A 261 12.55 19.36 9.51
CA LYS A 261 11.55 19.17 10.56
C LYS A 261 11.11 17.73 10.58
N TYR A 262 10.82 17.22 11.74
CA TYR A 262 10.14 15.95 11.90
C TYR A 262 8.70 16.00 11.37
N VAL A 263 8.28 14.96 10.66
CA VAL A 263 6.90 14.74 10.22
C VAL A 263 6.53 13.29 10.55
N PRO A 264 5.55 13.07 11.41
CA PRO A 264 5.08 11.72 11.75
C PRO A 264 4.71 10.92 10.51
N LEU A 265 4.95 9.61 10.55
CA LEU A 265 4.80 8.74 9.38
C LEU A 265 3.38 8.77 8.78
N TYR A 266 2.35 8.75 9.63
CA TYR A 266 0.96 8.80 9.17
C TYR A 266 0.53 10.18 8.69
N ASP A 267 1.10 11.26 9.22
CA ASP A 267 0.82 12.64 8.75
C ASP A 267 1.27 12.84 7.30
N ARG A 268 2.29 12.09 6.86
CA ARG A 268 2.74 12.08 5.45
C ARG A 268 1.67 11.52 4.53
N LEU A 269 0.97 10.47 4.97
CA LEU A 269 -0.15 9.86 4.24
C LEU A 269 -1.37 10.78 4.23
N THR A 270 -1.75 11.30 5.39
CA THR A 270 -2.85 12.27 5.52
C THR A 270 -2.60 13.49 4.63
N PHE A 271 -1.37 14.01 4.62
CA PHE A 271 -1.01 15.12 3.74
C PHE A 271 -1.20 14.80 2.27
N ALA A 272 -0.86 13.57 1.83
CA ALA A 272 -1.07 13.16 0.44
C ALA A 272 -2.55 13.04 0.10
N GLN A 273 -3.38 12.55 1.03
CA GLN A 273 -4.83 12.47 0.91
C GLN A 273 -5.46 13.88 0.85
N ASP A 274 -5.09 14.78 1.76
CA ASP A 274 -5.58 16.18 1.80
C ASP A 274 -5.24 16.97 0.51
N LYS A 275 -4.15 16.60 -0.17
CA LYS A 275 -3.79 17.18 -1.46
C LYS A 275 -4.47 16.49 -2.63
N GLU A 276 -5.28 15.45 -2.35
CA GLU A 276 -5.88 14.61 -3.39
C GLU A 276 -4.82 14.20 -4.42
N ALA A 277 -3.68 13.72 -3.93
CA ALA A 277 -2.55 13.39 -4.79
C ALA A 277 -2.91 12.28 -5.78
N ASP A 278 -2.39 12.39 -6.99
CA ASP A 278 -2.43 11.34 -7.99
C ASP A 278 -1.32 10.31 -7.72
N ILE A 279 -0.16 10.83 -7.31
CA ILE A 279 1.05 10.04 -7.09
C ILE A 279 1.72 10.51 -5.78
N LEU A 280 2.12 9.54 -4.96
CA LEU A 280 2.98 9.73 -3.78
C LEU A 280 4.34 9.10 -4.03
N LEU A 281 5.39 9.89 -3.89
CA LEU A 281 6.78 9.46 -4.11
C LEU A 281 7.59 9.76 -2.84
N SER A 282 8.02 8.71 -2.15
CA SER A 282 8.87 8.83 -0.97
C SER A 282 10.34 8.67 -1.36
N ILE A 283 11.18 9.57 -0.89
CA ILE A 283 12.59 9.68 -1.27
C ILE A 283 13.46 9.37 -0.06
N HIS A 284 14.26 8.32 -0.20
CA HIS A 284 15.13 7.75 0.83
C HIS A 284 16.52 7.45 0.32
N GLN A 285 17.41 7.09 1.23
CA GLN A 285 18.72 6.53 0.95
C GLN A 285 18.84 5.21 1.71
N ASN A 286 19.17 4.15 0.99
CA ASN A 286 19.18 2.81 1.53
C ASN A 286 20.33 2.57 2.53
N SER A 287 20.16 1.54 3.33
CA SER A 287 21.12 1.11 4.34
C SER A 287 21.16 -0.41 4.44
N LEU A 288 22.22 -0.91 5.01
CA LEU A 288 22.36 -2.32 5.36
C LEU A 288 22.69 -2.43 6.85
N PRO A 289 22.18 -3.49 7.53
CA PRO A 289 22.50 -3.73 8.95
C PRO A 289 24.00 -3.86 9.19
N ASN A 290 24.73 -4.43 8.22
CA ASN A 290 26.17 -4.54 8.25
C ASN A 290 26.76 -3.72 7.07
N PRO A 291 27.51 -2.64 7.33
CA PRO A 291 28.11 -1.81 6.27
C PRO A 291 29.06 -2.58 5.34
N LYS A 292 29.64 -3.72 5.77
CA LYS A 292 30.51 -4.55 4.92
C LYS A 292 29.76 -5.20 3.77
N ASP A 293 28.46 -5.37 3.88
CA ASP A 293 27.64 -6.01 2.85
C ASP A 293 27.36 -5.07 1.66
N VAL A 294 27.71 -3.80 1.76
CA VAL A 294 27.56 -2.80 0.69
C VAL A 294 28.33 -3.19 -0.58
N VAL A 295 29.39 -3.96 -0.45
CA VAL A 295 30.16 -4.48 -1.60
C VAL A 295 29.29 -5.34 -2.52
N ASN A 296 28.32 -6.05 -1.95
CA ASN A 296 27.43 -6.96 -2.65
C ASN A 296 26.06 -6.34 -2.99
N ARG A 297 25.63 -5.37 -2.20
CA ARG A 297 24.31 -4.75 -2.34
C ARG A 297 24.41 -3.24 -2.18
N HIS A 298 24.26 -2.53 -3.29
CA HIS A 298 24.24 -1.06 -3.36
C HIS A 298 23.54 -0.63 -4.67
N GLY A 299 23.29 0.66 -4.85
CA GLY A 299 22.69 1.22 -6.05
C GLY A 299 21.29 1.79 -5.84
N VAL A 300 20.56 1.97 -6.92
CA VAL A 300 19.18 2.48 -6.92
C VAL A 300 18.18 1.35 -6.81
N GLY A 301 17.20 1.48 -5.90
CA GLY A 301 16.08 0.57 -5.78
C GLY A 301 14.75 1.29 -5.71
N THR A 302 13.72 0.73 -6.31
CA THR A 302 12.34 1.21 -6.19
C THR A 302 11.48 0.18 -5.46
N TYR A 303 10.53 0.68 -4.64
CA TYR A 303 9.72 -0.15 -3.78
C TYR A 303 8.25 0.16 -3.97
N TYR A 304 7.44 -0.89 -4.14
CA TYR A 304 5.99 -0.82 -4.28
C TYR A 304 5.31 -1.89 -3.42
N TYR A 305 4.03 -1.72 -3.12
CA TYR A 305 3.23 -2.73 -2.44
C TYR A 305 1.99 -3.13 -3.25
N ASN A 306 1.29 -2.19 -3.85
CA ASN A 306 0.15 -2.47 -4.72
C ASN A 306 0.64 -2.63 -6.16
N LYS A 307 0.15 -3.65 -6.89
CA LYS A 307 0.62 -3.98 -8.25
C LYS A 307 0.42 -2.83 -9.24
N GLN A 308 -0.63 -2.00 -9.04
CA GLN A 308 -0.85 -0.80 -9.85
C GLN A 308 0.34 0.16 -9.86
N ALA A 309 1.16 0.15 -8.79
CA ALA A 309 2.33 1.01 -8.69
C ALA A 309 3.59 0.42 -9.36
N TYR A 310 3.55 -0.85 -9.77
CA TYR A 310 4.70 -1.52 -10.40
C TYR A 310 5.17 -0.80 -11.65
N ALA A 311 4.26 -0.39 -12.54
CA ALA A 311 4.62 0.33 -13.76
C ALA A 311 5.34 1.66 -13.45
N LEU A 312 4.86 2.42 -12.45
CA LEU A 312 5.54 3.64 -11.99
C LEU A 312 6.94 3.34 -11.44
N ALA A 313 7.05 2.30 -10.59
CA ALA A 313 8.34 1.87 -10.04
C ALA A 313 9.33 1.45 -11.16
N SER A 314 8.84 0.71 -12.16
CA SER A 314 9.62 0.26 -13.31
C SER A 314 10.16 1.41 -14.16
N HIS A 315 9.31 2.36 -14.55
CA HIS A 315 9.75 3.52 -15.32
C HIS A 315 10.72 4.40 -14.54
N LEU A 316 10.52 4.55 -13.22
CA LEU A 316 11.48 5.27 -12.37
C LEU A 316 12.82 4.54 -12.33
N GLN A 317 12.83 3.23 -12.09
CA GLN A 317 14.04 2.41 -12.02
C GLN A 317 14.85 2.52 -13.30
N GLU A 318 14.23 2.31 -14.46
CA GLU A 318 14.87 2.37 -15.77
C GLU A 318 15.58 3.72 -16.00
N HIS A 319 14.84 4.82 -15.82
CA HIS A 319 15.42 6.16 -16.04
C HIS A 319 16.51 6.52 -15.05
N LEU A 320 16.39 6.11 -13.80
CA LEU A 320 17.37 6.37 -12.76
C LEU A 320 18.66 5.59 -13.00
N LEU A 321 18.58 4.30 -13.33
CA LEU A 321 19.75 3.49 -13.65
C LEU A 321 20.50 4.06 -14.86
N LYS A 322 19.78 4.39 -15.93
CA LYS A 322 20.37 4.96 -17.14
C LYS A 322 21.10 6.27 -16.89
N GLN A 323 20.58 7.10 -15.99
CA GLN A 323 21.17 8.42 -15.70
C GLN A 323 22.31 8.37 -14.68
N THR A 324 22.17 7.52 -13.66
CA THR A 324 23.12 7.51 -12.53
C THR A 324 24.34 6.66 -12.78
N GLY A 325 24.19 5.61 -13.60
CA GLY A 325 25.16 4.54 -13.72
C GLY A 325 25.38 3.77 -12.42
N PHE A 326 24.44 3.88 -11.48
CA PHE A 326 24.43 3.08 -10.26
C PHE A 326 24.05 1.64 -10.57
N ARG A 327 24.42 0.73 -9.69
CA ARG A 327 23.96 -0.66 -9.76
C ARG A 327 22.45 -0.73 -9.58
N ASP A 328 21.83 -1.76 -10.17
CA ASP A 328 20.41 -2.05 -10.01
C ASP A 328 20.18 -2.83 -8.69
N ASP A 329 19.59 -2.16 -7.69
CA ASP A 329 19.13 -2.81 -6.44
C ASP A 329 17.67 -3.33 -6.58
N GLY A 330 17.09 -3.23 -7.78
CA GLY A 330 15.86 -3.88 -8.18
C GLY A 330 14.57 -3.09 -7.94
N ILE A 331 13.49 -3.67 -8.46
CA ILE A 331 12.11 -3.24 -8.22
C ILE A 331 11.52 -4.18 -7.17
N ASN A 332 11.34 -3.70 -5.96
CA ASN A 332 11.10 -4.52 -4.79
C ASN A 332 9.66 -4.45 -4.30
N PHE A 333 9.06 -5.60 -4.00
CA PHE A 333 7.77 -5.67 -3.32
C PHE A 333 8.00 -5.55 -1.81
N ALA A 334 7.52 -4.45 -1.20
CA ALA A 334 7.72 -4.22 0.23
C ALA A 334 6.56 -3.44 0.88
N SER A 335 6.15 -3.90 2.06
CA SER A 335 5.04 -3.32 2.83
C SER A 335 5.51 -2.20 3.75
N PHE A 336 6.01 -1.10 3.20
CA PHE A 336 6.28 0.11 3.95
C PHE A 336 4.99 0.94 4.14
N ALA A 337 4.94 1.78 5.17
CA ALA A 337 3.77 2.62 5.40
C ALA A 337 3.42 3.46 4.16
N LEU A 338 4.43 4.05 3.49
CA LEU A 338 4.25 4.93 2.33
C LEU A 338 4.12 4.18 0.99
N THR A 339 4.24 2.85 0.94
CA THR A 339 3.93 2.06 -0.26
C THR A 339 2.55 1.40 -0.20
N ARG A 340 1.92 1.32 1.00
CA ARG A 340 0.62 0.65 1.20
C ARG A 340 -0.59 1.38 0.64
N PRO A 341 -0.64 2.73 0.53
CA PRO A 341 -1.83 3.38 -0.01
C PRO A 341 -2.21 2.81 -1.37
N THR A 342 -3.51 2.56 -1.54
CA THR A 342 -4.12 2.21 -2.83
C THR A 342 -4.54 3.46 -3.60
N ASN A 343 -4.65 4.58 -2.91
CA ASN A 343 -4.86 5.94 -3.43
C ASN A 343 -4.15 6.94 -2.50
N PRO A 344 -3.16 7.68 -3.02
CA PRO A 344 -2.62 7.75 -4.39
C PRO A 344 -1.79 6.53 -4.81
N VAL A 345 -1.42 6.42 -6.10
CA VAL A 345 -0.41 5.47 -6.55
C VAL A 345 0.93 5.80 -5.89
N SER A 346 1.52 4.83 -5.19
CA SER A 346 2.60 5.12 -4.23
C SER A 346 3.84 4.29 -4.48
N VAL A 347 5.00 4.95 -4.59
CA VAL A 347 6.34 4.33 -4.74
C VAL A 347 7.32 4.97 -3.78
N LEU A 348 8.19 4.17 -3.16
CA LEU A 348 9.35 4.64 -2.43
C LEU A 348 10.60 4.37 -3.28
N VAL A 349 11.48 5.35 -3.32
CA VAL A 349 12.74 5.27 -4.07
C VAL A 349 13.91 5.40 -3.10
N GLU A 350 14.74 4.37 -3.07
CA GLU A 350 16.05 4.37 -2.46
C GLU A 350 17.05 4.85 -3.51
N CYS A 351 17.51 6.08 -3.37
CA CYS A 351 18.31 6.74 -4.40
C CYS A 351 19.74 6.22 -4.51
N GLY A 352 20.19 5.46 -3.53
CA GLY A 352 21.50 4.86 -3.38
C GLY A 352 21.81 4.62 -1.92
N TYR A 353 23.04 4.20 -1.61
CA TYR A 353 23.50 3.85 -0.28
C TYR A 353 24.48 4.91 0.27
N LEU A 354 24.12 5.61 1.36
CA LEU A 354 25.04 6.58 1.99
C LEU A 354 26.26 5.91 2.64
N ILE A 355 26.17 4.62 2.96
CA ILE A 355 27.28 3.84 3.49
C ILE A 355 28.29 3.43 2.41
N ASP A 356 27.97 3.56 1.12
CA ASP A 356 28.92 3.50 0.02
C ASP A 356 29.50 4.89 -0.25
N LYS A 357 30.81 5.06 -0.10
CA LYS A 357 31.47 6.36 -0.24
C LYS A 357 31.30 6.97 -1.63
N ASN A 358 31.37 6.16 -2.70
CA ASN A 358 31.27 6.65 -4.07
C ASN A 358 29.82 7.11 -4.37
N GLU A 359 28.82 6.37 -3.88
CA GLU A 359 27.42 6.77 -4.04
C GLU A 359 27.11 8.00 -3.18
N MET A 360 27.58 8.06 -1.94
CA MET A 360 27.41 9.21 -1.06
C MET A 360 27.99 10.50 -1.68
N GLU A 361 29.21 10.44 -2.25
CA GLU A 361 29.82 11.58 -2.92
C GLU A 361 28.96 12.08 -4.11
N LYS A 362 28.41 11.17 -4.90
CA LYS A 362 27.47 11.52 -5.98
C LYS A 362 26.15 12.08 -5.43
N LEU A 363 25.52 11.39 -4.47
CA LEU A 363 24.22 11.78 -3.90
C LEU A 363 24.26 13.15 -3.20
N THR A 364 25.41 13.55 -2.67
CA THR A 364 25.63 14.87 -2.08
C THR A 364 26.02 15.95 -3.10
N ASN A 365 26.39 15.55 -4.32
CA ASN A 365 26.81 16.48 -5.38
C ASN A 365 25.61 17.17 -6.02
N LYS A 366 25.57 18.49 -6.01
CA LYS A 366 24.47 19.30 -6.53
C LYS A 366 24.21 19.12 -8.03
N LYS A 367 25.24 18.87 -8.85
CA LYS A 367 25.11 18.62 -10.29
C LYS A 367 24.42 17.27 -10.51
N PHE A 368 24.91 16.24 -9.83
CA PHE A 368 24.31 14.89 -9.85
C PHE A 368 22.83 14.92 -9.42
N GLN A 369 22.49 15.57 -8.30
CA GLN A 369 21.12 15.71 -7.83
C GLN A 369 20.18 16.35 -8.87
N LYS A 370 20.66 17.32 -9.66
CA LYS A 370 19.86 17.92 -10.74
C LYS A 370 19.63 16.95 -11.89
N GLU A 371 20.61 16.13 -12.22
CA GLU A 371 20.51 15.15 -13.29
C GLU A 371 19.65 13.96 -12.86
N PHE A 372 19.82 13.48 -11.63
CA PHE A 372 18.94 12.52 -11.00
C PHE A 372 17.47 12.97 -11.05
N ALA A 373 17.22 14.22 -10.67
CA ALA A 373 15.87 14.78 -10.69
C ALA A 373 15.26 14.89 -12.11
N LYS A 374 16.08 15.11 -13.15
CA LYS A 374 15.60 15.08 -14.54
C LYS A 374 15.17 13.68 -14.96
N ALA A 375 16.00 12.67 -14.65
CA ALA A 375 15.71 11.26 -14.93
C ALA A 375 14.45 10.81 -14.18
N PHE A 376 14.36 11.17 -12.90
CA PHE A 376 13.19 10.90 -12.07
C PHE A 376 11.89 11.46 -12.71
N ALA A 377 11.94 12.72 -13.17
CA ALA A 377 10.78 13.34 -13.80
C ALA A 377 10.43 12.73 -15.18
N LEU A 378 11.42 12.20 -15.91
CA LEU A 378 11.19 11.45 -17.14
C LEU A 378 10.51 10.10 -16.85
N GLY A 379 10.93 9.39 -15.80
CA GLY A 379 10.28 8.15 -15.39
C GLY A 379 8.80 8.36 -15.05
N VAL A 380 8.46 9.43 -14.32
CA VAL A 380 7.07 9.78 -14.04
C VAL A 380 6.31 10.16 -15.33
N GLU A 381 6.94 10.89 -16.26
CA GLU A 381 6.33 11.22 -17.55
C GLU A 381 6.00 9.97 -18.37
N ASP A 382 6.93 9.02 -18.45
CA ASP A 382 6.75 7.82 -19.25
C ASP A 382 5.72 6.89 -18.62
N TYR A 383 5.65 6.81 -17.29
CA TYR A 383 4.52 6.16 -16.62
C TYR A 383 3.18 6.78 -17.02
N MET A 384 3.06 8.11 -17.04
CA MET A 384 1.80 8.76 -17.43
C MET A 384 1.49 8.52 -18.92
N ARG A 385 2.49 8.40 -19.79
CA ARG A 385 2.28 8.00 -21.20
C ARG A 385 1.81 6.55 -21.31
N TYR A 386 2.40 5.66 -20.52
CA TYR A 386 2.01 4.24 -20.46
C TYR A 386 0.51 4.08 -20.17
N LEU A 387 -0.03 4.86 -19.23
CA LEU A 387 -1.45 4.80 -18.84
C LEU A 387 -2.44 5.15 -19.97
N VAL A 388 -2.00 5.81 -21.04
CA VAL A 388 -2.87 6.19 -22.19
C VAL A 388 -2.69 5.29 -23.41
N VAL A 389 -1.88 4.26 -23.32
CA VAL A 389 -1.74 3.26 -24.38
C VAL A 389 -2.89 2.26 -24.33
N PHE A 390 -3.57 2.19 -23.21
CA PHE A 390 -4.72 1.32 -22.94
C PHE A 390 -6.01 2.14 -22.93
#